data_788abfbd2c455a9509cb2abf21584db2
#
_entry.id   788abfbd2c455a9509cb2abf21584db2
#
_cell.length_a   1.000
_cell.length_b   1.000
_cell.length_c   1.000
_cell.angle_alpha   90.00
_cell.angle_beta   90.00
_cell.angle_gamma   90.00
#
_symmetry.space_group_name_H-M   'P 1'
#
loop_
_entity.id
_entity.type
_entity.pdbx_description
1 polymer ?
#
loop_
_entity_poly.entity_id
_entity_poly.type
_entity_poly.pdbx_seq_one_letter_code
_entity_poly.pdbx_strand_id
1 'polypeptide(L)'
;MAKTAQKTENAAAVLKVFAVLESLAQERRASLADIAQRAMTSKTTAHRLLQTMADLGYVEQEPETEKYGLTLKLFGLGARILRGQE
;
A
#
# COMPACT_ATOMS: atom_id res chain seq x y z
N MET A 1 -11.85 -21.03 -18.53
CA MET A 1 -11.12 -20.83 -17.32
C MET A 1 -12.00 -20.47 -16.18
N ALA A 2 -12.38 -21.47 -15.47
CA ALA A 2 -13.29 -21.28 -14.34
C ALA A 2 -12.71 -20.37 -13.29
N LYS A 3 -11.39 -20.30 -13.21
CA LYS A 3 -10.75 -19.53 -12.16
C LYS A 3 -10.67 -18.03 -12.43
N THR A 4 -11.09 -17.62 -13.61
CA THR A 4 -10.91 -16.23 -14.03
C THR A 4 -11.62 -15.26 -13.10
N ALA A 5 -12.88 -15.53 -12.78
CA ALA A 5 -13.66 -14.63 -11.95
C ALA A 5 -13.05 -14.51 -10.56
N GLN A 6 -12.64 -15.64 -9.97
CA GLN A 6 -12.07 -15.65 -8.65
C GLN A 6 -10.73 -14.92 -8.63
N LYS A 7 -9.92 -15.13 -9.67
CA LYS A 7 -8.66 -14.41 -9.80
C LYS A 7 -8.88 -12.92 -9.94
N THR A 8 -9.97 -12.54 -10.63
CA THR A 8 -10.27 -11.13 -10.81
C THR A 8 -10.55 -10.47 -9.46
N GLU A 9 -11.31 -11.14 -8.60
CA GLU A 9 -11.59 -10.59 -7.28
C GLU A 9 -10.32 -10.44 -6.46
N ASN A 10 -9.46 -11.47 -6.48
CA ASN A 10 -8.20 -11.40 -5.76
C ASN A 10 -7.31 -10.33 -6.35
N ALA A 11 -7.31 -10.23 -7.66
CA ALA A 11 -6.51 -9.21 -8.34
C ALA A 11 -6.97 -7.81 -7.95
N ALA A 12 -8.28 -7.62 -7.76
CA ALA A 12 -8.79 -6.31 -7.38
C ALA A 12 -8.22 -5.88 -6.04
N ALA A 13 -8.17 -6.80 -5.08
CA ALA A 13 -7.61 -6.46 -3.77
C ALA A 13 -6.13 -6.13 -3.88
N VAL A 14 -5.39 -6.91 -4.65
CA VAL A 14 -3.97 -6.67 -4.85
C VAL A 14 -3.75 -5.32 -5.54
N LEU A 15 -4.56 -5.01 -6.53
CA LEU A 15 -4.44 -3.74 -7.23
C LEU A 15 -4.63 -2.58 -6.28
N LYS A 16 -5.57 -2.69 -5.33
CA LYS A 16 -5.79 -1.63 -4.37
C LYS A 16 -4.60 -1.47 -3.44
N VAL A 17 -4.00 -2.57 -3.03
CA VAL A 17 -2.82 -2.50 -2.17
C VAL A 17 -1.69 -1.76 -2.89
N PHE A 18 -1.43 -2.11 -4.14
CA PHE A 18 -0.37 -1.44 -4.87
C PHE A 18 -0.71 0.01 -5.19
N ALA A 19 -1.99 0.31 -5.42
CA ALA A 19 -2.39 1.70 -5.60
C ALA A 19 -2.10 2.52 -4.34
N VAL A 20 -2.33 1.94 -3.16
CA VAL A 20 -2.01 2.61 -1.91
C VAL A 20 -0.50 2.81 -1.78
N LEU A 21 0.27 1.78 -2.10
CA LEU A 21 1.72 1.90 -2.04
C LEU A 21 2.23 3.00 -2.95
N GLU A 22 1.73 3.04 -4.17
CA GLU A 22 2.19 4.04 -5.14
C GLU A 22 1.77 5.42 -4.73
N SER A 23 0.59 5.55 -4.14
CA SER A 23 0.14 6.83 -3.61
C SER A 23 1.11 7.34 -2.54
N LEU A 24 1.54 6.46 -1.64
CA LEU A 24 2.46 6.83 -0.57
C LEU A 24 3.86 7.10 -1.09
N ALA A 25 4.22 6.50 -2.22
CA ALA A 25 5.52 6.76 -2.81
C ALA A 25 5.60 8.14 -3.43
N GLN A 26 4.46 8.69 -3.86
CA GLN A 26 4.45 10.02 -4.47
C GLN A 26 4.57 11.13 -3.45
N GLU A 27 4.06 10.91 -2.24
CA GLU A 27 4.14 11.88 -1.17
C GLU A 27 4.71 11.19 0.06
N ARG A 28 5.63 11.89 0.72
CA ARG A 28 6.25 11.34 1.91
C ARG A 28 5.22 10.93 2.95
N ARG A 29 4.21 11.77 3.12
CA ARG A 29 3.13 11.55 4.08
C ARG A 29 1.83 11.93 3.42
N ALA A 30 0.81 11.14 3.62
CA ALA A 30 -0.49 11.40 3.02
C ALA A 30 -1.59 11.05 4.00
N SER A 31 -2.68 11.82 3.92
CA SER A 31 -3.84 11.59 4.77
C SER A 31 -4.63 10.40 4.24
N LEU A 32 -5.45 9.83 5.13
CA LEU A 32 -6.31 8.73 4.73
C LEU A 32 -7.20 9.12 3.56
N ALA A 33 -7.75 10.35 3.61
CA ALA A 33 -8.65 10.82 2.55
C ALA A 33 -7.93 10.87 1.21
N ASP A 34 -6.71 11.40 1.19
CA ASP A 34 -5.94 11.49 -0.06
C ASP A 34 -5.59 10.12 -0.59
N ILE A 35 -5.18 9.22 0.29
CA ILE A 35 -4.84 7.87 -0.12
C ILE A 35 -6.04 7.16 -0.73
N ALA A 36 -7.20 7.27 -0.06
CA ALA A 36 -8.41 6.62 -0.54
C ALA A 36 -8.81 7.16 -1.90
N GLN A 37 -8.69 8.47 -2.10
CA GLN A 37 -9.05 9.08 -3.37
C GLN A 37 -8.12 8.60 -4.47
N ARG A 38 -6.82 8.59 -4.23
CA ARG A 38 -5.86 8.17 -5.24
C ARG A 38 -5.97 6.69 -5.57
N ALA A 39 -6.28 5.88 -4.57
CA ALA A 39 -6.45 4.44 -4.78
C ALA A 39 -7.84 4.10 -5.29
N MET A 40 -8.70 5.12 -5.44
CA MET A 40 -10.05 4.95 -5.96
C MET A 40 -10.84 3.94 -5.14
N THR A 41 -10.78 4.11 -3.83
CA THR A 41 -11.49 3.22 -2.91
C THR A 41 -12.06 4.05 -1.76
N SER A 42 -12.88 3.41 -0.92
CA SER A 42 -13.47 4.09 0.21
C SER A 42 -12.45 4.27 1.32
N LYS A 43 -12.72 5.23 2.21
CA LYS A 43 -11.86 5.43 3.37
C LYS A 43 -11.82 4.19 4.25
N THR A 44 -12.95 3.51 4.39
CA THR A 44 -13.02 2.31 5.20
C THR A 44 -12.09 1.24 4.65
N THR A 45 -12.14 1.02 3.34
CA THR A 45 -11.28 0.02 2.72
C THR A 45 -9.81 0.44 2.81
N ALA A 46 -9.52 1.71 2.50
CA ALA A 46 -8.15 2.20 2.59
C ALA A 46 -7.60 2.04 4.01
N HIS A 47 -8.42 2.37 5.01
CA HIS A 47 -7.99 2.25 6.39
C HIS A 47 -7.63 0.81 6.74
N ARG A 48 -8.45 -0.13 6.32
CA ARG A 48 -8.19 -1.55 6.60
C ARG A 48 -6.92 -2.02 5.92
N LEU A 49 -6.71 -1.60 4.68
CA LEU A 49 -5.48 -1.97 3.97
C LEU A 49 -4.26 -1.38 4.67
N LEU A 50 -4.34 -0.11 5.05
CA LEU A 50 -3.23 0.55 5.72
C LEU A 50 -2.93 -0.08 7.08
N GLN A 51 -3.97 -0.49 7.81
CA GLN A 51 -3.78 -1.18 9.07
C GLN A 51 -2.98 -2.47 8.88
N THR A 52 -3.37 -3.25 7.89
CA THR A 52 -2.67 -4.50 7.60
C THR A 52 -1.23 -4.22 7.16
N MET A 53 -1.05 -3.22 6.32
CA MET A 53 0.29 -2.88 5.86
C MET A 53 1.17 -2.38 7.00
N ALA A 54 0.56 -1.69 7.96
CA ALA A 54 1.29 -1.24 9.16
C ALA A 54 1.66 -2.44 10.03
N ASP A 55 0.74 -3.38 10.18
CA ASP A 55 1.02 -4.59 10.95
C ASP A 55 2.17 -5.37 10.34
N LEU A 56 2.27 -5.35 9.02
CA LEU A 56 3.36 -6.03 8.33
C LEU A 56 4.66 -5.23 8.36
N GLY A 57 4.59 -3.97 8.78
CA GLY A 57 5.78 -3.16 8.93
C GLY A 57 6.12 -2.28 7.74
N TYR A 58 5.28 -2.26 6.69
CA TYR A 58 5.58 -1.49 5.48
C TYR A 58 5.09 -0.06 5.54
N VAL A 59 4.15 0.22 6.43
CA VAL A 59 3.54 1.55 6.55
C VAL A 59 3.59 1.96 8.01
N GLU A 60 3.72 3.25 8.25
CA GLU A 60 3.62 3.79 9.60
C GLU A 60 2.71 4.99 9.57
N GLN A 61 2.07 5.26 10.70
CA GLN A 61 1.20 6.41 10.84
C GLN A 61 1.80 7.37 11.85
N GLU A 62 1.91 8.63 11.47
CA GLU A 62 2.46 9.64 12.35
C GLU A 62 1.41 10.02 13.39
N PRO A 63 1.76 9.92 14.70
CA PRO A 63 0.74 10.11 15.74
C PRO A 63 0.09 11.48 15.74
N GLU A 64 0.86 12.54 15.45
CA GLU A 64 0.35 13.88 15.58
C GLU A 64 -0.54 14.30 14.42
N THR A 65 -0.14 13.96 13.21
CA THR A 65 -0.89 14.35 12.02
C THR A 65 -1.82 13.28 11.53
N GLU A 66 -1.60 12.04 11.97
CA GLU A 66 -2.31 10.85 11.53
C GLU A 66 -2.08 10.52 10.06
N LYS A 67 -1.07 11.14 9.46
CA LYS A 67 -0.73 10.84 8.08
C LYS A 67 0.10 9.57 8.01
N TYR A 68 0.00 8.89 6.89
CA TYR A 68 0.68 7.62 6.66
C TYR A 68 1.89 7.81 5.78
N GLY A 69 2.90 6.96 5.96
CA GLY A 69 4.09 6.96 5.14
C GLY A 69 4.66 5.56 5.02
N LEU A 70 5.49 5.36 4.01
CA LEU A 70 6.18 4.09 3.82
C LEU A 70 7.38 4.00 4.75
N THR A 71 7.72 2.78 5.14
CA THR A 71 8.88 2.52 5.98
C THR A 71 10.05 2.02 5.13
N LEU A 72 11.22 1.95 5.75
CA LEU A 72 12.41 1.45 5.07
C LEU A 72 12.35 -0.03 4.77
N LYS A 73 11.40 -0.75 5.34
CA LYS A 73 11.27 -2.17 5.06
C LYS A 73 11.03 -2.42 3.57
N LEU A 74 10.24 -1.56 2.94
CA LEU A 74 9.99 -1.70 1.51
C LEU A 74 11.27 -1.47 0.72
N PHE A 75 12.07 -0.49 1.13
CA PHE A 75 13.36 -0.25 0.50
C PHE A 75 14.25 -1.49 0.58
N GLY A 76 14.22 -2.19 1.71
CA GLY A 76 15.01 -3.39 1.88
C GLY A 76 14.69 -4.46 0.85
N LEU A 77 13.40 -4.60 0.51
CA LEU A 77 13.01 -5.54 -0.53
C LEU A 77 13.58 -5.14 -1.87
N GLY A 78 13.51 -3.85 -2.21
CA GLY A 78 14.05 -3.38 -3.46
C GLY A 78 15.56 -3.53 -3.55
N ALA A 79 16.24 -3.31 -2.43
CA ALA A 79 17.70 -3.43 -2.42
C ALA A 79 18.16 -4.83 -2.75
N ARG A 80 17.39 -5.84 -2.37
CA ARG A 80 17.74 -7.21 -2.69
C ARG A 80 17.74 -7.46 -4.20
N ILE A 81 16.83 -6.81 -4.90
CA ILE A 81 16.78 -6.94 -6.35
C ILE A 81 18.08 -6.41 -6.96
N LEU A 82 18.55 -5.27 -6.47
CA LEU A 82 19.78 -4.69 -6.99
C LEU A 82 20.96 -5.63 -6.77
N ARG A 83 21.05 -6.23 -5.59
CA ARG A 83 22.14 -7.14 -5.31
C ARG A 83 22.07 -8.38 -6.18
N GLY A 84 20.87 -8.84 -6.47
CA GLY A 84 20.71 -10.01 -7.33
C GLY A 84 21.04 -9.76 -8.77
N GLN A 85 21.12 -8.49 -9.18
CA GLN A 85 21.43 -8.14 -10.56
C GLN A 85 22.92 -8.23 -10.87
N GLU A 86 23.72 -8.34 -9.86
CA GLU A 86 25.16 -8.48 -10.08
C GLU A 86 25.54 -9.90 -10.42
#